data_00b3c92f70e0c9a7266d77f4eb3e8427
#
_entry.id   00b3c92f70e0c9a7266d77f4eb3e8427
#
_cell.length_a   1.000
_cell.length_b   1.000
_cell.length_c   1.000
_cell.angle_alpha   90.00
_cell.angle_beta   90.00
_cell.angle_gamma   90.00
#
_symmetry.space_group_name_H-M   'P 1'
#
loop_
_entity.id
_entity.type
_entity.pdbx_description
1 polymer ?
#
loop_
_entity_poly.entity_id
_entity_poly.type
_entity_poly.pdbx_seq_one_letter_code
_entity_poly.pdbx_strand_id
1 'polypeptide(L)'
;MENLTTLRKEFHVTQQQVADYLGISRQAYSNYESGKREPDYETLLKLGEYFNCSIDYLLGSSRNVCYPLLSAFERSLLEQYRNAAPAIQSAVCKLLDLDED
;
A
#
# COMPACT_ATOMS: atom_id res chain seq x y z
N MET A 1 2.46 15.99 -2.05
CA MET A 1 1.80 14.83 -1.39
C MET A 1 2.80 14.15 -0.47
N GLU A 2 2.77 14.53 0.79
CA GLU A 2 3.73 14.03 1.79
C GLU A 2 3.66 12.52 1.99
N ASN A 3 2.45 11.99 2.00
CA ASN A 3 2.27 10.55 2.21
C ASN A 3 2.81 9.71 1.06
N LEU A 4 2.85 10.28 -0.13
CA LEU A 4 3.37 9.59 -1.30
C LEU A 4 4.88 9.30 -1.14
N THR A 5 5.63 10.30 -0.70
CA THR A 5 7.06 10.11 -0.44
C THR A 5 7.30 9.09 0.65
N THR A 6 6.52 9.15 1.74
CA THR A 6 6.63 8.22 2.85
C THR A 6 6.36 6.78 2.41
N LEU A 7 5.27 6.57 1.65
CA LEU A 7 4.92 5.25 1.13
C LEU A 7 6.02 4.70 0.22
N ARG A 8 6.52 5.55 -0.67
CA ARG A 8 7.57 5.12 -1.60
C ARG A 8 8.80 4.61 -0.85
N LYS A 9 9.19 5.33 0.20
CA LYS A 9 10.35 4.94 1.01
C LYS A 9 10.08 3.67 1.81
N GLU A 10 8.89 3.53 2.35
CA GLU A 10 8.51 2.32 3.09
C GLU A 10 8.50 1.08 2.20
N PHE A 11 8.12 1.25 0.94
CA PHE A 11 8.09 0.16 -0.04
C PHE A 11 9.46 -0.10 -0.67
N HIS A 12 10.47 0.70 -0.33
CA HIS A 12 11.83 0.58 -0.86
C HIS A 12 11.89 0.65 -2.39
N VAL A 13 11.10 1.53 -2.97
CA VAL A 13 11.08 1.74 -4.42
C VAL A 13 11.58 3.13 -4.75
N THR A 14 12.12 3.29 -5.96
CA THR A 14 12.63 4.58 -6.43
C THR A 14 11.54 5.38 -7.11
N GLN A 15 11.77 6.68 -7.26
CA GLN A 15 10.88 7.54 -8.04
C GLN A 15 10.74 7.02 -9.48
N GLN A 16 11.85 6.55 -10.07
CA GLN A 16 11.81 6.01 -11.42
C GLN A 16 10.93 4.78 -11.54
N GLN A 17 10.99 3.90 -10.56
CA GLN A 17 10.15 2.69 -10.57
C GLN A 17 8.66 3.03 -10.54
N VAL A 18 8.27 3.98 -9.71
CA VAL A 18 6.86 4.41 -9.65
C VAL A 18 6.47 5.13 -10.94
N ALA A 19 7.34 6.00 -11.46
CA ALA A 19 7.09 6.70 -12.71
C ALA A 19 6.90 5.73 -13.87
N ASP A 20 7.72 4.68 -13.93
CA ASP A 20 7.60 3.66 -14.96
C ASP A 20 6.25 2.94 -14.89
N TYR A 21 5.81 2.62 -13.68
CA TYR A 21 4.49 2.00 -13.47
C TYR A 21 3.37 2.91 -13.97
N LEU A 22 3.49 4.21 -13.71
CA LEU A 22 2.48 5.19 -14.11
C LEU A 22 2.57 5.56 -15.60
N GLY A 23 3.67 5.20 -16.28
CA GLY A 23 3.90 5.55 -17.66
C GLY A 23 4.22 7.02 -17.86
N ILE A 24 4.86 7.66 -16.88
CA ILE A 24 5.24 9.07 -16.92
C ILE A 24 6.75 9.20 -16.66
N SER A 25 7.27 10.41 -16.87
CA SER A 25 8.68 10.67 -16.59
C SER A 25 8.93 10.75 -15.08
N ARG A 26 10.17 10.50 -14.67
CA ARG A 26 10.59 10.66 -13.29
C ARG A 26 10.32 12.08 -12.79
N GLN A 27 10.58 13.08 -13.64
CA GLN A 27 10.36 14.48 -13.28
C GLN A 27 8.88 14.76 -13.02
N ALA A 28 7.99 14.21 -13.85
CA ALA A 28 6.55 14.36 -13.65
C ALA A 28 6.12 13.74 -12.32
N TYR A 29 6.62 12.56 -12.00
CA TYR A 29 6.32 11.92 -10.74
C TYR A 29 6.88 12.73 -9.55
N SER A 30 8.12 13.22 -9.68
CA SER A 30 8.74 14.05 -8.64
C SER A 30 7.90 15.29 -8.32
N ASN A 31 7.25 15.85 -9.33
CA ASN A 31 6.34 16.99 -9.13
C ASN A 31 5.12 16.62 -8.29
N TYR A 32 4.66 15.39 -8.35
CA TYR A 32 3.59 14.91 -7.48
C TYR A 32 4.08 14.83 -6.03
N GLU A 33 5.26 14.29 -5.79
CA GLU A 33 5.79 14.20 -4.43
C GLU A 33 6.04 15.57 -3.81
N SER A 34 6.52 16.51 -4.59
CA SER A 34 6.83 17.86 -4.09
C SER A 34 5.62 18.77 -3.97
N GLY A 35 4.48 18.37 -4.50
CA GLY A 35 3.27 19.19 -4.50
C GLY A 35 3.20 20.24 -5.59
N LYS A 36 4.14 20.25 -6.52
CA LYS A 36 4.11 21.18 -7.66
C LYS A 36 2.99 20.87 -8.64
N ARG A 37 2.57 19.62 -8.68
CA ARG A 37 1.44 19.17 -9.50
C ARG A 37 0.62 18.18 -8.72
N GLU A 38 -0.70 18.20 -8.97
CA GLU A 38 -1.60 17.21 -8.42
C GLU A 38 -1.88 16.14 -9.46
N PRO A 39 -1.83 14.84 -9.07
CA PRO A 39 -2.21 13.76 -9.97
C PRO A 39 -3.68 13.86 -10.35
N ASP A 40 -4.03 13.46 -11.56
CA ASP A 40 -5.43 13.33 -11.94
C ASP A 40 -6.04 12.09 -11.29
N TYR A 41 -7.35 11.93 -11.47
CA TYR A 41 -8.09 10.84 -10.83
C TYR A 41 -7.55 9.47 -11.23
N GLU A 42 -7.26 9.28 -12.51
CA GLU A 42 -6.74 8.01 -13.02
C GLU A 42 -5.37 7.69 -12.41
N THR A 43 -4.51 8.67 -12.32
CA THR A 43 -3.19 8.52 -11.70
C THR A 43 -3.31 8.20 -10.21
N LEU A 44 -4.25 8.84 -9.51
CA LEU A 44 -4.50 8.53 -8.11
C LEU A 44 -4.95 7.08 -7.90
N LEU A 45 -5.81 6.58 -8.79
CA LEU A 45 -6.24 5.18 -8.73
C LEU A 45 -5.05 4.24 -8.91
N LYS A 46 -4.19 4.52 -9.87
CA LYS A 46 -2.99 3.72 -10.11
C LYS A 46 -2.03 3.75 -8.92
N LEU A 47 -1.86 4.92 -8.31
CA LEU A 47 -1.03 5.03 -7.11
C LEU A 47 -1.60 4.24 -5.94
N GLY A 48 -2.91 4.31 -5.74
CA GLY A 48 -3.57 3.52 -4.72
C GLY A 48 -3.39 2.03 -4.91
N GLU A 49 -3.48 1.56 -6.15
CA GLU A 49 -3.23 0.16 -6.50
C GLU A 49 -1.77 -0.24 -6.27
N TYR A 50 -0.85 0.62 -6.68
CA TYR A 50 0.57 0.34 -6.54
C TYR A 50 0.98 0.19 -5.08
N PHE A 51 0.53 1.09 -4.23
CA PHE A 51 0.89 1.12 -2.82
C PHE A 51 -0.11 0.40 -1.91
N ASN A 52 -1.17 -0.16 -2.46
CA ASN A 52 -2.22 -0.83 -1.68
C ASN A 52 -2.77 0.05 -0.56
N CYS A 53 -3.06 1.31 -0.87
CA CYS A 53 -3.62 2.25 0.09
C CYS A 53 -4.82 2.98 -0.50
N SER A 54 -5.58 3.63 0.35
CA SER A 54 -6.71 4.44 -0.10
C SER A 54 -6.25 5.75 -0.71
N ILE A 55 -7.08 6.32 -1.58
CA ILE A 55 -6.84 7.64 -2.15
C ILE A 55 -6.85 8.69 -1.04
N ASP A 56 -7.72 8.55 -0.06
CA ASP A 56 -7.79 9.48 1.07
C ASP A 56 -6.45 9.57 1.80
N TYR A 57 -5.79 8.44 2.00
CA TYR A 57 -4.47 8.42 2.61
C TYR A 57 -3.45 9.17 1.75
N LEU A 58 -3.48 8.94 0.44
CA LEU A 58 -2.58 9.62 -0.50
C LEU A 58 -2.77 11.13 -0.47
N LEU A 59 -4.00 11.59 -0.33
CA LEU A 59 -4.33 13.01 -0.30
C LEU A 59 -4.02 13.68 1.03
N GLY A 60 -3.61 12.91 2.03
CA GLY A 60 -3.27 13.46 3.33
C GLY A 60 -4.47 13.78 4.20
N SER A 61 -5.61 13.17 3.92
CA SER A 61 -6.82 13.31 4.73
C SER A 61 -6.63 12.52 6.03
N SER A 62 -5.91 13.10 6.96
CA SER A 62 -5.30 12.38 8.06
C SER A 62 -6.21 12.10 9.26
N ARG A 63 -7.48 12.44 9.18
CA ARG A 63 -8.39 12.19 10.30
C ARG A 63 -8.69 10.72 10.50
N ASN A 64 -8.58 9.96 9.45
CA ASN A 64 -8.76 8.52 9.51
C ASN A 64 -7.43 7.89 9.22
N VAL A 65 -6.95 7.10 10.16
CA VAL A 65 -5.79 6.28 9.91
C VAL A 65 -6.21 5.27 8.85
N CYS A 66 -5.87 5.57 7.60
CA CYS A 66 -6.10 4.63 6.52
C CYS A 66 -4.89 3.74 6.44
N TYR A 67 -5.08 2.48 6.75
CA TYR A 67 -4.01 1.50 6.61
C TYR A 67 -3.88 1.12 5.14
N PRO A 68 -2.66 0.79 4.69
CA PRO A 68 -2.50 0.24 3.35
C PRO A 68 -3.42 -0.95 3.14
N LEU A 69 -3.99 -1.06 1.94
CA LEU A 69 -4.81 -2.22 1.60
C LEU A 69 -3.95 -3.47 1.57
N LEU A 70 -4.58 -4.59 1.83
CA LEU A 70 -3.88 -5.88 1.81
C LEU A 70 -3.44 -6.21 0.39
N SER A 71 -2.23 -6.72 0.25
CA SER A 71 -1.76 -7.28 -1.00
C SER A 71 -2.54 -8.54 -1.35
N ALA A 72 -2.45 -8.99 -2.60
CA ALA A 72 -3.09 -10.23 -3.02
C ALA A 72 -2.59 -11.42 -2.18
N PHE A 73 -1.29 -11.45 -1.89
CA PHE A 73 -0.70 -12.47 -1.03
C PHE A 73 -1.30 -12.45 0.38
N GLU A 74 -1.41 -11.27 0.95
CA GLU A 74 -1.96 -11.12 2.31
C GLU A 74 -3.43 -11.53 2.36
N ARG A 75 -4.21 -11.22 1.34
CA ARG A 75 -5.61 -11.66 1.25
C ARG A 75 -5.68 -13.18 1.17
N SER A 76 -4.86 -13.80 0.34
CA SER A 76 -4.82 -15.25 0.23
C SER A 76 -4.42 -15.89 1.55
N LEU A 77 -3.44 -15.31 2.24
CA LEU A 77 -3.00 -15.79 3.55
C LEU A 77 -4.14 -15.77 4.55
N LEU A 78 -4.91 -14.66 4.60
CA LEU A 78 -6.03 -14.55 5.51
C LEU A 78 -7.14 -15.53 5.18
N GLU A 79 -7.46 -15.71 3.90
CA GLU A 79 -8.50 -16.67 3.48
C GLU A 79 -8.11 -18.10 3.83
N GLN A 80 -6.87 -18.47 3.55
CA GLN A 80 -6.39 -19.81 3.89
C GLN A 80 -6.39 -20.03 5.40
N TYR A 81 -5.99 -19.02 6.16
CA TYR A 81 -6.02 -19.10 7.62
C TYR A 81 -7.45 -19.29 8.14
N ARG A 82 -8.41 -18.51 7.65
CA ARG A 82 -9.80 -18.59 8.10
C ARG A 82 -10.43 -19.93 7.78
N ASN A 83 -10.05 -20.53 6.68
CA ASN A 83 -10.59 -21.81 6.22
C ASN A 83 -9.80 -23.01 6.74
N ALA A 84 -8.70 -22.79 7.44
CA ALA A 84 -7.87 -23.86 7.94
C ALA A 84 -8.49 -24.54 9.17
N ALA A 85 -8.11 -25.79 9.41
CA ALA A 85 -8.51 -26.51 10.61
C ALA A 85 -7.97 -25.81 11.86
N PRO A 86 -8.66 -25.89 13.00
CA PRO A 86 -8.20 -25.21 14.22
C PRO A 86 -6.76 -25.57 14.62
N ALA A 87 -6.34 -26.80 14.38
CA ALA A 87 -4.97 -27.21 14.68
C ALA A 87 -3.94 -26.43 13.84
N ILE A 88 -4.28 -26.18 12.56
CA ILE A 88 -3.40 -25.42 11.66
C ILE A 88 -3.38 -23.94 12.07
N GLN A 89 -4.53 -23.39 12.42
CA GLN A 89 -4.62 -22.00 12.89
C GLN A 89 -3.78 -21.79 14.14
N SER A 90 -3.84 -22.73 15.06
CA SER A 90 -3.04 -22.70 16.28
C SER A 90 -1.55 -22.75 15.97
N ALA A 91 -1.15 -23.62 15.03
CA ALA A 91 0.24 -23.72 14.59
C ALA A 91 0.73 -22.40 13.97
N VAL A 92 -0.08 -21.77 13.14
CA VAL A 92 0.26 -20.47 12.53
C VAL A 92 0.46 -19.40 13.61
N CYS A 93 -0.41 -19.34 14.59
CA CYS A 93 -0.29 -18.40 15.71
C CYS A 93 1.00 -18.63 16.48
N LYS A 94 1.38 -19.86 16.72
CA LYS A 94 2.63 -20.18 17.40
C LYS A 94 3.85 -19.81 16.58
N LEU A 95 3.84 -20.09 15.28
CA LEU A 95 4.94 -19.76 14.38
C LEU A 95 5.15 -18.26 14.26
N LEU A 96 4.08 -17.48 14.26
CA LEU A 96 4.13 -16.04 14.14
C LEU A 96 4.14 -15.33 15.50
N ASP A 97 4.12 -16.06 16.58
CA ASP A 97 4.14 -15.53 17.93
C ASP A 97 2.93 -14.62 18.20
N LEU A 98 1.76 -15.06 17.76
CA LEU A 98 0.51 -14.34 17.93
C LEU A 98 -0.30 -14.93 19.08
N ASP A 99 -1.02 -14.05 19.79
CA ASP A 99 -1.95 -14.50 20.82
C ASP A 99 -3.20 -15.09 20.20
N GLU A 100 -3.66 -16.21 20.74
CA GLU A 100 -4.94 -16.78 20.39
C GLU A 100 -6.02 -16.19 21.29
N ASP A 101 -7.06 -15.68 20.69
CA ASP A 101 -8.24 -15.24 21.42
C ASP A 101 -9.33 -16.29 21.37
#